data_5f79a1e439b96d7032c5718e97c87660
#
_entry.id   5f79a1e439b96d7032c5718e97c87660
#
_cell.length_a   1.000
_cell.length_b   1.000
_cell.length_c   1.000
_cell.angle_alpha   90.00
_cell.angle_beta   90.00
_cell.angle_gamma   90.00
#
_symmetry.space_group_name_H-M   'P 1'
#
loop_
_entity.id
_entity.type
_entity.pdbx_description
1 polymer ?
#
loop_
_entity_poly.entity_id
_entity_poly.type
_entity_poly.pdbx_seq_one_letter_code
_entity_poly.pdbx_strand_id
1 'polypeptide(L)'
;MEYRRFGSDIVARMDKGEEILAQIKEIALKEGIKLASVTALGATNDFTVGVYKIGEKKYYANTFQGSFEIVSLTGTINTMDGEFYTHIHMSAGNDKGEVFGGHLNRAVVSATCEMVIHVIDGSVDRTFDEETGLNVFRF
;
A
#
# COMPACT_ATOMS: atom_id res chain seq x y z
N MET A 1 -4.96 -11.90 -10.22
CA MET A 1 -5.37 -11.75 -8.80
C MET A 1 -6.61 -12.56 -8.51
N GLU A 2 -6.60 -13.25 -7.38
CA GLU A 2 -7.79 -13.92 -6.81
C GLU A 2 -7.95 -13.49 -5.36
N TYR A 3 -9.19 -13.34 -4.89
CA TYR A 3 -9.45 -13.03 -3.49
C TYR A 3 -10.77 -13.64 -3.02
N ARG A 4 -10.90 -13.77 -1.70
CA ARG A 4 -12.13 -14.20 -1.04
C ARG A 4 -12.37 -13.39 0.23
N ARG A 5 -13.64 -13.03 0.45
CA ARG A 5 -14.07 -12.33 1.65
C ARG A 5 -14.57 -13.31 2.70
N PHE A 6 -14.15 -13.09 3.96
CA PHE A 6 -14.53 -13.84 5.16
C PHE A 6 -14.99 -12.83 6.22
N GLY A 7 -16.26 -12.49 6.21
CA GLY A 7 -16.80 -11.47 7.11
C GLY A 7 -16.14 -10.10 6.86
N SER A 8 -15.40 -9.59 7.85
CA SER A 8 -14.64 -8.34 7.75
C SER A 8 -13.29 -8.49 7.06
N ASP A 9 -12.81 -9.72 6.86
CA ASP A 9 -11.48 -9.96 6.30
C ASP A 9 -11.57 -10.38 4.83
N ILE A 10 -10.66 -9.83 4.03
CA ILE A 10 -10.45 -10.24 2.63
C ILE A 10 -9.03 -10.80 2.54
N VAL A 11 -8.91 -12.03 2.05
CA VAL A 11 -7.64 -12.67 1.76
C VAL A 11 -7.44 -12.69 0.25
N ALA A 12 -6.36 -12.08 -0.22
CA ALA A 12 -6.05 -11.94 -1.63
C ALA A 12 -4.68 -12.51 -1.97
N ARG A 13 -4.56 -13.09 -3.16
CA ARG A 13 -3.31 -13.44 -3.81
C ARG A 13 -3.20 -12.65 -5.11
N MET A 14 -2.13 -11.89 -5.22
CA MET A 14 -1.75 -11.22 -6.47
C MET A 14 -0.77 -12.08 -7.23
N ASP A 15 -0.92 -12.12 -8.54
CA ASP A 15 -0.13 -12.95 -9.42
C ASP A 15 1.04 -12.16 -10.03
N LYS A 16 2.02 -12.88 -10.57
CA LYS A 16 3.19 -12.30 -11.23
C LYS A 16 2.79 -11.28 -12.30
N GLY A 17 3.42 -10.11 -12.26
CA GLY A 17 3.22 -9.00 -13.21
C GLY A 17 2.14 -8.00 -12.80
N GLU A 18 1.36 -8.29 -11.75
CA GLU A 18 0.35 -7.36 -11.25
C GLU A 18 0.99 -6.25 -10.41
N GLU A 19 0.42 -5.04 -10.46
CA GLU A 19 0.86 -3.89 -9.67
C GLU A 19 0.02 -3.80 -8.40
N ILE A 20 0.70 -3.78 -7.25
CA ILE A 20 0.07 -3.98 -5.94
C ILE A 20 -0.99 -2.91 -5.62
N LEU A 21 -0.68 -1.62 -5.83
CA LEU A 21 -1.63 -0.54 -5.50
C LEU A 21 -2.86 -0.56 -6.42
N ALA A 22 -2.68 -0.94 -7.68
CA ALA A 22 -3.78 -1.09 -8.62
C ALA A 22 -4.73 -2.21 -8.19
N GLN A 23 -4.18 -3.34 -7.71
CA GLN A 23 -4.99 -4.46 -7.23
C GLN A 23 -5.72 -4.13 -5.91
N ILE A 24 -5.07 -3.42 -4.99
CA ILE A 24 -5.72 -2.90 -3.77
C ILE A 24 -6.92 -2.00 -4.14
N LYS A 25 -6.72 -1.09 -5.09
CA LYS A 25 -7.79 -0.20 -5.56
C LYS A 25 -8.95 -0.97 -6.18
N GLU A 26 -8.66 -1.97 -7.01
CA GLU A 26 -9.69 -2.81 -7.63
C GLU A 26 -10.55 -3.51 -6.57
N ILE A 27 -9.91 -4.17 -5.58
CA ILE A 27 -10.63 -4.81 -4.47
C ILE A 27 -11.46 -3.80 -3.71
N ALA A 28 -10.87 -2.66 -3.34
CA ALA A 28 -11.54 -1.65 -2.52
C ALA A 28 -12.78 -1.08 -3.20
N LEU A 29 -12.72 -0.78 -4.50
CA LEU A 29 -13.86 -0.27 -5.25
C LEU A 29 -14.95 -1.34 -5.43
N LYS A 30 -14.56 -2.57 -5.74
CA LYS A 30 -15.50 -3.69 -5.95
C LYS A 30 -16.23 -4.08 -4.67
N GLU A 31 -15.56 -4.04 -3.52
CA GLU A 31 -16.12 -4.37 -2.21
C GLU A 31 -16.72 -3.17 -1.47
N GLY A 32 -16.67 -1.98 -2.04
CA GLY A 32 -17.20 -0.75 -1.43
C GLY A 32 -16.50 -0.35 -0.13
N ILE A 33 -15.19 -0.60 -0.01
CA ILE A 33 -14.41 -0.37 1.21
C ILE A 33 -14.18 1.13 1.39
N LYS A 34 -14.59 1.66 2.54
CA LYS A 34 -14.36 3.05 2.95
C LYS A 34 -13.33 3.21 4.05
N LEU A 35 -13.04 2.13 4.78
CA LEU A 35 -12.02 2.08 5.82
C LEU A 35 -11.51 0.67 5.99
N ALA A 36 -10.20 0.47 5.92
CA ALA A 36 -9.56 -0.81 6.17
C ALA A 36 -8.09 -0.65 6.56
N SER A 37 -7.54 -1.66 7.23
CA SER A 37 -6.11 -1.88 7.34
C SER A 37 -5.67 -2.94 6.34
N VAL A 38 -4.41 -2.84 5.88
CA VAL A 38 -3.82 -3.73 4.87
C VAL A 38 -2.49 -4.25 5.39
N THR A 39 -2.27 -5.56 5.25
CA THR A 39 -0.98 -6.20 5.48
C THR A 39 -0.69 -7.19 4.36
N ALA A 40 0.57 -7.28 3.93
CA ALA A 40 0.98 -8.22 2.90
C ALA A 40 2.45 -8.61 3.01
N LEU A 41 2.77 -9.74 2.39
CA LEU A 41 4.12 -10.21 2.10
C LEU A 41 4.15 -10.78 0.67
N GLY A 42 5.33 -11.04 0.15
CA GLY A 42 5.48 -11.61 -1.20
C GLY A 42 6.82 -11.29 -1.82
N ALA A 43 6.88 -11.29 -3.15
CA ALA A 43 8.10 -10.99 -3.89
C ALA A 43 7.86 -9.90 -4.94
N THR A 44 8.86 -9.02 -5.12
CA THR A 44 8.84 -7.94 -6.10
C THR A 44 10.16 -7.87 -6.86
N ASN A 45 10.12 -7.44 -8.11
CA ASN A 45 11.33 -7.22 -8.91
C ASN A 45 11.47 -5.77 -9.41
N ASP A 46 10.50 -4.92 -9.12
CA ASP A 46 10.49 -3.52 -9.53
C ASP A 46 9.56 -2.74 -8.60
N PHE A 47 10.14 -1.90 -7.75
CA PHE A 47 9.36 -1.09 -6.82
C PHE A 47 9.96 0.29 -6.60
N THR A 48 9.09 1.25 -6.32
CA THR A 48 9.45 2.63 -5.99
C THR A 48 8.88 2.99 -4.64
N VAL A 49 9.75 3.42 -3.75
CA VAL A 49 9.43 3.89 -2.39
C VAL A 49 10.14 5.20 -2.11
N GLY A 50 9.65 5.96 -1.16
CA GLY A 50 10.27 7.22 -0.85
C GLY A 50 9.95 7.76 0.52
N VAL A 51 10.49 8.96 0.78
CA VAL A 51 10.30 9.73 1.99
C VAL A 51 9.93 11.18 1.66
N TYR A 52 8.95 11.71 2.37
CA TYR A 52 8.61 13.11 2.33
C TYR A 52 9.37 13.86 3.43
N LYS A 53 10.24 14.80 3.05
CA LYS A 53 10.96 15.65 3.98
C LYS A 53 10.14 16.89 4.31
N ILE A 54 9.51 16.90 5.47
CA ILE A 54 8.60 17.95 5.93
C ILE A 54 9.26 19.34 5.89
N GLY A 55 10.49 19.47 6.38
CA GLY A 55 11.20 20.75 6.40
C GLY A 55 11.51 21.34 5.02
N GLU A 56 11.59 20.49 3.98
CA GLU A 56 11.81 20.90 2.60
C GLU A 56 10.50 20.93 1.79
N LYS A 57 9.41 20.40 2.36
CA LYS A 57 8.14 20.11 1.66
C LYS A 57 8.36 19.40 0.32
N LYS A 58 9.29 18.40 0.32
CA LYS A 58 9.71 17.71 -0.88
C LYS A 58 9.75 16.20 -0.69
N TYR A 59 9.25 15.49 -1.70
CA TYR A 59 9.24 14.04 -1.76
C TYR A 59 10.47 13.52 -2.52
N TYR A 60 11.15 12.51 -1.96
CA TYR A 60 12.31 11.84 -2.55
C TYR A 60 11.99 10.37 -2.75
N ALA A 61 11.93 9.94 -3.99
CA ALA A 61 11.64 8.57 -4.38
C ALA A 61 12.90 7.85 -4.90
N ASN A 62 12.98 6.54 -4.62
CA ASN A 62 14.00 5.65 -5.15
C ASN A 62 13.35 4.42 -5.78
N THR A 63 13.82 4.03 -6.95
CA THR A 63 13.37 2.82 -7.65
C THR A 63 14.43 1.74 -7.55
N PHE A 64 13.99 0.54 -7.18
CA PHE A 64 14.82 -0.65 -7.05
C PHE A 64 14.36 -1.72 -8.02
N GLN A 65 15.31 -2.35 -8.71
CA GLN A 65 15.06 -3.46 -9.63
C GLN A 65 15.96 -4.63 -9.29
N GLY A 66 15.44 -5.85 -9.38
CA GLY A 66 16.15 -7.09 -9.06
C GLY A 66 15.25 -8.08 -8.34
N SER A 67 15.84 -8.98 -7.57
CA SER A 67 15.09 -9.98 -6.79
C SER A 67 14.96 -9.51 -5.34
N PHE A 68 13.73 -9.33 -4.90
CA PHE A 68 13.41 -8.85 -3.55
C PHE A 68 12.24 -9.63 -2.96
N GLU A 69 12.36 -9.93 -1.67
CA GLU A 69 11.23 -10.38 -0.84
C GLU A 69 10.58 -9.18 -0.15
N ILE A 70 9.26 -9.04 -0.27
CA ILE A 70 8.50 -8.05 0.49
C ILE A 70 8.47 -8.52 1.96
N VAL A 71 9.28 -7.86 2.78
CA VAL A 71 9.41 -8.17 4.22
C VAL A 71 8.17 -7.69 4.97
N SER A 72 7.68 -6.52 4.61
CA SER A 72 6.49 -5.92 5.19
C SER A 72 5.84 -4.97 4.19
N LEU A 73 4.53 -5.09 4.07
CA LEU A 73 3.67 -4.08 3.47
C LEU A 73 2.55 -3.83 4.47
N THR A 74 2.35 -2.57 4.84
CA THR A 74 1.30 -2.18 5.78
C THR A 74 0.74 -0.82 5.44
N GLY A 75 -0.53 -0.63 5.74
CA GLY A 75 -1.15 0.67 5.54
C GLY A 75 -2.64 0.66 5.70
N THR A 76 -3.27 1.68 5.14
CA THR A 76 -4.70 1.93 5.28
C THR A 76 -5.35 2.20 3.93
N ILE A 77 -6.59 1.77 3.80
CA ILE A 77 -7.55 2.22 2.79
C ILE A 77 -8.50 3.15 3.52
N ASN A 78 -8.79 4.31 2.95
CA ASN A 78 -9.79 5.24 3.45
C ASN A 78 -10.31 6.11 2.30
N THR A 79 -10.88 7.27 2.59
CA THR A 79 -11.36 8.21 1.58
C THR A 79 -10.70 9.58 1.73
N MET A 80 -10.71 10.36 0.66
CA MET A 80 -10.47 11.80 0.68
C MET A 80 -11.54 12.45 -0.20
N ASP A 81 -12.33 13.34 0.37
CA ASP A 81 -13.53 13.91 -0.26
C ASP A 81 -14.51 12.85 -0.80
N GLY A 82 -14.60 11.71 -0.07
CA GLY A 82 -15.42 10.57 -0.43
C GLY A 82 -14.82 9.62 -1.50
N GLU A 83 -13.71 10.00 -2.12
CA GLU A 83 -13.02 9.20 -3.13
C GLU A 83 -11.99 8.25 -2.50
N PHE A 84 -11.73 7.14 -3.17
CA PHE A 84 -10.73 6.15 -2.74
C PHE A 84 -9.36 6.77 -2.48
N TYR A 85 -8.79 6.45 -1.33
CA TYR A 85 -7.45 6.85 -0.93
C TYR A 85 -6.71 5.71 -0.23
N THR A 86 -5.41 5.54 -0.52
CA THR A 86 -4.54 4.61 0.21
C THR A 86 -3.32 5.30 0.75
N HIS A 87 -2.86 4.82 1.91
CA HIS A 87 -1.56 5.18 2.47
C HIS A 87 -0.85 3.88 2.86
N ILE A 88 0.11 3.49 2.06
CA ILE A 88 0.82 2.21 2.17
C ILE A 88 2.31 2.46 2.29
N HIS A 89 2.95 1.80 3.25
CA HIS A 89 4.40 1.68 3.32
C HIS A 89 4.82 0.25 3.01
N MET A 90 5.99 0.11 2.40
CA MET A 90 6.54 -1.20 2.06
C MET A 90 8.05 -1.23 2.31
N SER A 91 8.55 -2.39 2.72
CA SER A 91 9.97 -2.70 2.74
C SER A 91 10.24 -4.04 2.04
N ALA A 92 11.34 -4.12 1.31
CA ALA A 92 11.74 -5.32 0.60
C ALA A 92 13.25 -5.59 0.73
N GLY A 93 13.60 -6.84 0.96
CA GLY A 93 14.97 -7.30 1.19
C GLY A 93 15.55 -8.02 -0.01
N ASN A 94 16.84 -7.78 -0.28
CA ASN A 94 17.58 -8.44 -1.35
C ASN A 94 18.27 -9.74 -0.86
N ASP A 95 19.05 -10.40 -1.74
CA ASP A 95 19.78 -11.64 -1.46
C ASP A 95 20.90 -11.50 -0.41
N LYS A 96 21.26 -10.27 -0.05
CA LYS A 96 22.24 -9.99 1.01
C LYS A 96 21.57 -9.64 2.36
N GLY A 97 20.23 -9.60 2.39
CA GLY A 97 19.47 -9.18 3.56
C GLY A 97 19.44 -7.66 3.76
N GLU A 98 19.90 -6.88 2.80
CA GLU A 98 19.73 -5.42 2.82
C GLU A 98 18.29 -5.08 2.52
N VAL A 99 17.68 -4.22 3.34
CA VAL A 99 16.26 -3.86 3.25
C VAL A 99 16.12 -2.39 2.86
N PHE A 100 15.34 -2.16 1.82
CA PHE A 100 14.96 -0.84 1.33
C PHE A 100 13.46 -0.64 1.52
N GLY A 101 13.03 0.56 1.94
CA GLY A 101 11.62 0.78 2.20
C GLY A 101 11.25 2.25 2.34
N GLY A 102 9.95 2.50 2.45
CA GLY A 102 9.38 3.83 2.59
C GLY A 102 7.91 3.86 2.19
N HIS A 103 7.41 5.06 1.93
CA HIS A 103 6.08 5.25 1.36
C HIS A 103 6.02 4.63 -0.04
N LEU A 104 5.05 3.75 -0.27
CA LEU A 104 4.93 3.00 -1.52
C LEU A 104 4.31 3.86 -2.62
N ASN A 105 5.01 3.97 -3.75
CA ASN A 105 4.49 4.59 -4.96
C ASN A 105 4.06 3.56 -6.00
N ARG A 106 4.80 2.46 -6.10
CA ARG A 106 4.55 1.39 -7.07
C ARG A 106 5.32 0.13 -6.67
N ALA A 107 4.74 -1.05 -6.86
CA ALA A 107 5.45 -2.31 -6.77
C ALA A 107 4.82 -3.37 -7.69
N VAL A 108 5.65 -4.08 -8.44
CA VAL A 108 5.24 -5.18 -9.33
C VAL A 108 5.57 -6.51 -8.69
N VAL A 109 4.58 -7.38 -8.62
CA VAL A 109 4.72 -8.74 -8.10
C VAL A 109 5.60 -9.57 -9.04
N SER A 110 6.67 -10.20 -8.51
CA SER A 110 7.57 -11.04 -9.31
C SER A 110 7.25 -12.53 -9.23
N ALA A 111 6.57 -12.97 -8.18
CA ALA A 111 6.13 -14.35 -7.98
C ALA A 111 4.70 -14.39 -7.44
N THR A 112 4.50 -14.02 -6.19
CA THR A 112 3.19 -13.89 -5.53
C THR A 112 3.22 -12.75 -4.53
N CYS A 113 2.04 -12.20 -4.21
CA CYS A 113 1.84 -11.34 -3.06
C CYS A 113 0.58 -11.81 -2.34
N GLU A 114 0.73 -12.15 -1.07
CA GLU A 114 -0.36 -12.60 -0.20
C GLU A 114 -0.75 -11.45 0.73
N MET A 115 -2.03 -11.09 0.70
CA MET A 115 -2.54 -9.89 1.36
C MET A 115 -3.76 -10.19 2.21
N VAL A 116 -3.82 -9.55 3.37
CA VAL A 116 -5.03 -9.49 4.20
C VAL A 116 -5.48 -8.04 4.30
N ILE A 117 -6.74 -7.80 3.99
CA ILE A 117 -7.42 -6.51 4.16
C ILE A 117 -8.48 -6.69 5.24
N HIS A 118 -8.31 -6.02 6.37
CA HIS A 118 -9.31 -6.00 7.45
C HIS A 118 -10.20 -4.79 7.28
N VAL A 119 -11.45 -5.01 6.87
CA VAL A 119 -12.46 -3.98 6.65
C VAL A 119 -13.04 -3.54 8.00
N ILE A 120 -12.98 -2.25 8.26
CA ILE A 120 -13.52 -1.61 9.45
C ILE A 120 -14.88 -1.01 9.10
N ASP A 121 -15.91 -1.32 9.88
CA ASP A 121 -17.25 -0.75 9.69
C ASP A 121 -17.23 0.73 10.11
N GLY A 122 -17.15 1.61 9.11
CA GLY A 122 -17.04 3.05 9.30
C GLY A 122 -16.35 3.74 8.15
N SER A 123 -16.08 5.02 8.35
CA SER A 123 -15.32 5.84 7.40
C SER A 123 -14.49 6.88 8.13
N VAL A 124 -13.28 7.12 7.63
CA VAL A 124 -12.42 8.23 8.04
C VAL A 124 -11.95 8.93 6.78
N ASP A 125 -12.26 10.20 6.68
CA ASP A 125 -11.83 11.02 5.54
C ASP A 125 -10.47 11.68 5.82
N ARG A 126 -9.94 12.42 4.87
CA ARG A 126 -8.68 13.17 4.99
C ARG A 126 -8.89 14.64 4.72
N THR A 127 -7.99 15.44 5.26
CA THR A 127 -7.86 16.86 4.98
C THR A 127 -6.39 17.19 4.73
N PHE A 128 -6.15 18.19 3.88
CA PHE A 128 -4.82 18.72 3.69
C PHE A 128 -4.39 19.52 4.91
N ASP A 129 -3.21 19.21 5.45
CA ASP A 129 -2.58 19.94 6.54
C ASP A 129 -1.47 20.84 5.98
N GLU A 130 -1.65 22.15 6.09
CA GLU A 130 -0.71 23.14 5.54
C GLU A 130 0.64 23.16 6.26
N GLU A 131 0.66 22.80 7.56
CA GLU A 131 1.88 22.77 8.34
C GLU A 131 2.83 21.69 7.83
N THR A 132 2.35 20.47 7.70
CA THR A 132 3.14 19.34 7.21
C THR A 132 3.18 19.21 5.68
N GLY A 133 2.17 19.73 4.98
CA GLY A 133 1.99 19.55 3.54
C GLY A 133 1.47 18.17 3.16
N LEU A 134 0.81 17.47 4.08
CA LEU A 134 0.32 16.11 3.92
C LEU A 134 -1.21 16.03 4.06
N ASN A 135 -1.79 14.97 3.49
CA ASN A 135 -3.18 14.61 3.72
C ASN A 135 -3.28 13.74 4.97
N VAL A 136 -3.81 14.30 6.06
CA VAL A 136 -3.94 13.64 7.36
C VAL A 136 -5.36 13.17 7.62
N PHE A 137 -5.56 12.19 8.49
CA PHE A 137 -6.89 11.78 8.92
C PHE A 137 -7.67 12.94 9.55
N ARG A 138 -8.94 13.02 9.19
CA ARG A 138 -9.90 13.96 9.77
C ARG A 138 -10.94 13.19 10.57
N PHE A 139 -10.97 13.42 11.86
CA PHE A 139 -11.95 12.89 12.80
C PHE A 139 -13.03 13.91 13.14
#